data_01df4bb9da0f3a1d476c1a9cad54ddb1
#
_entry.id   01df4bb9da0f3a1d476c1a9cad54ddb1
#
_cell.length_a   1.000
_cell.length_b   1.000
_cell.length_c   1.000
_cell.angle_alpha   90.00
_cell.angle_beta   90.00
_cell.angle_gamma   90.00
#
_symmetry.space_group_name_H-M   'P 1'
#
loop_
_entity.id
_entity.type
_entity.pdbx_description
1 polymer ?
#
loop_
_entity_poly.entity_id
_entity_poly.type
_entity_poly.pdbx_seq_one_letter_code
_entity_poly.pdbx_strand_id
1 'polypeptide(L)'
;MRIYTSPQHALHAPADEFFRGQRVPCFENPSRARFVEQALRAAGHALRAPDCDSAPLLPQVHAPRYLDFLRTVWQQWLALDAGNAQQQPFPSVWPVRTLRSDVEPDNFIARLGLYSMDNG
;
A
#
# COMPACT_ATOMS: atom_id res chain seq x y z
N MET A 1 -22.30 5.90 -16.72
CA MET A 1 -20.95 5.47 -16.27
C MET A 1 -21.12 4.29 -15.32
N ARG A 2 -20.25 3.26 -15.40
CA ARG A 2 -20.20 2.16 -14.40
C ARG A 2 -19.28 2.58 -13.26
N ILE A 3 -19.74 2.42 -12.01
CA ILE A 3 -18.97 2.79 -10.83
C ILE A 3 -18.80 1.55 -9.95
N TYR A 4 -17.56 1.24 -9.61
CA TYR A 4 -17.22 0.11 -8.76
C TYR A 4 -16.61 0.60 -7.45
N THR A 5 -16.93 -0.07 -6.35
CA THR A 5 -16.37 0.18 -5.04
C THR A 5 -16.11 -1.15 -4.34
N SER A 6 -15.07 -1.21 -3.53
CA SER A 6 -14.74 -2.41 -2.75
C SER A 6 -14.83 -2.11 -1.27
N PRO A 7 -15.52 -2.95 -0.48
CA PRO A 7 -15.52 -2.83 0.98
C PRO A 7 -14.13 -3.02 1.60
N GLN A 8 -13.22 -3.70 0.88
CA GLN A 8 -11.84 -3.88 1.31
C GLN A 8 -11.04 -2.57 1.31
N HIS A 9 -11.52 -1.51 0.65
CA HIS A 9 -10.90 -0.19 0.72
C HIS A 9 -10.72 0.29 2.18
N ALA A 10 -11.62 -0.07 3.08
CA ALA A 10 -11.53 0.26 4.49
C ALA A 10 -10.29 -0.33 5.21
N LEU A 11 -9.67 -1.37 4.65
CA LEU A 11 -8.44 -1.97 5.17
C LEU A 11 -7.20 -1.11 4.87
N HIS A 12 -7.27 -0.21 3.88
CA HIS A 12 -6.23 0.77 3.62
C HIS A 12 -6.37 1.95 4.58
N ALA A 13 -5.88 1.76 5.80
CA ALA A 13 -6.04 2.71 6.91
C ALA A 13 -4.70 2.92 7.63
N PRO A 14 -3.68 3.51 6.96
CA PRO A 14 -2.43 3.83 7.62
C PRO A 14 -2.70 4.81 8.77
N ALA A 15 -2.02 4.59 9.90
CA ALA A 15 -2.18 5.46 11.07
C ALA A 15 -1.48 6.80 10.87
N ASP A 16 -0.29 6.76 10.31
CA ASP A 16 0.61 7.90 10.20
C ASP A 16 1.26 7.97 8.81
N GLU A 17 1.75 9.15 8.49
CA GLU A 17 2.62 9.42 7.34
C GLU A 17 3.72 10.41 7.72
N PHE A 18 4.76 10.54 6.89
CA PHE A 18 5.79 11.56 7.07
C PHE A 18 5.47 12.79 6.22
N PHE A 19 5.28 13.91 6.89
CA PHE A 19 5.09 15.20 6.25
C PHE A 19 6.12 16.21 6.76
N ARG A 20 6.95 16.75 5.87
CA ARG A 20 8.02 17.71 6.18
C ARG A 20 8.97 17.23 7.29
N GLY A 21 9.32 15.94 7.28
CA GLY A 21 10.22 15.33 8.26
C GLY A 21 9.58 15.05 9.62
N GLN A 22 8.28 15.23 9.76
CA GLN A 22 7.52 14.92 10.97
C GLN A 22 6.54 13.78 10.71
N ARG A 23 6.34 12.94 11.71
CA ARG A 23 5.30 11.93 11.70
C ARG A 23 3.98 12.59 12.07
N VAL A 24 3.00 12.52 11.21
CA VAL A 24 1.67 13.11 11.35
C VAL A 24 0.59 12.07 11.09
N PRO A 25 -0.65 12.25 11.58
CA PRO A 25 -1.76 11.37 11.20
C PRO A 25 -1.93 11.35 9.69
N CYS A 26 -2.16 10.16 9.12
CA CYS A 26 -2.29 9.99 7.68
C CYS A 26 -3.51 10.74 7.13
N PHE A 27 -3.28 11.59 6.12
CA PHE A 27 -4.34 12.32 5.43
C PHE A 27 -5.13 11.41 4.49
N GLU A 28 -4.50 10.37 3.93
CA GLU A 28 -5.13 9.40 3.05
C GLU A 28 -5.75 8.25 3.85
N ASN A 29 -6.96 8.46 4.33
CA ASN A 29 -7.68 7.50 5.16
C ASN A 29 -9.02 7.07 4.54
N PRO A 30 -9.65 5.98 5.00
CA PRO A 30 -10.88 5.43 4.43
C PRO A 30 -12.08 6.39 4.36
N SER A 31 -12.07 7.49 5.12
CA SER A 31 -13.17 8.46 5.08
C SER A 31 -13.30 9.14 3.72
N ARG A 32 -12.20 9.27 2.96
CA ARG A 32 -12.21 9.82 1.59
C ARG A 32 -13.14 9.04 0.68
N ALA A 33 -13.04 7.71 0.68
CA ALA A 33 -13.92 6.87 -0.12
C ALA A 33 -15.39 7.01 0.31
N ARG A 34 -15.68 7.09 1.62
CA ARG A 34 -17.05 7.30 2.11
C ARG A 34 -17.66 8.60 1.59
N PHE A 35 -16.92 9.70 1.62
CA PHE A 35 -17.40 10.97 1.07
C PHE A 35 -17.70 10.88 -0.42
N VAL A 36 -16.82 10.26 -1.20
CA VAL A 36 -17.02 10.06 -2.64
C VAL A 36 -18.24 9.17 -2.89
N GLU A 37 -18.39 8.05 -2.19
CA GLU A 37 -19.53 7.15 -2.33
C GLU A 37 -20.86 7.83 -1.97
N GLN A 38 -20.89 8.59 -0.90
CA GLN A 38 -22.08 9.34 -0.50
C GLN A 38 -22.49 10.34 -1.58
N ALA A 39 -21.54 11.11 -2.11
CA ALA A 39 -21.81 12.08 -3.17
C ALA A 39 -22.33 11.39 -4.45
N LEU A 40 -21.74 10.26 -4.84
CA LEU A 40 -22.17 9.50 -6.02
C LEU A 40 -23.58 8.94 -5.84
N ARG A 41 -23.90 8.38 -4.67
CA ARG A 41 -25.26 7.90 -4.35
C ARG A 41 -26.28 9.02 -4.34
N ALA A 42 -25.93 10.17 -3.75
CA ALA A 42 -26.80 11.35 -3.74
C ALA A 42 -27.08 11.88 -5.16
N ALA A 43 -26.11 11.74 -6.06
CA ALA A 43 -26.26 12.06 -7.49
C ALA A 43 -27.01 10.97 -8.30
N GLY A 44 -27.58 9.95 -7.64
CA GLY A 44 -28.36 8.89 -8.29
C GLY A 44 -27.56 7.80 -8.98
N HIS A 45 -26.25 7.71 -8.71
CA HIS A 45 -25.41 6.67 -9.29
C HIS A 45 -25.51 5.35 -8.50
N ALA A 46 -25.59 4.24 -9.24
CA ALA A 46 -25.51 2.91 -8.66
C ALA A 46 -24.02 2.48 -8.53
N LEU A 47 -23.61 2.09 -7.32
CA LEU A 47 -22.31 1.53 -7.04
C LEU A 47 -22.39 0.00 -7.04
N ARG A 48 -21.39 -0.66 -7.59
CA ARG A 48 -21.30 -2.12 -7.70
C ARG A 48 -20.02 -2.61 -7.05
N ALA A 49 -20.06 -3.79 -6.45
CA ALA A 49 -18.83 -4.48 -6.07
C ALA A 49 -18.14 -5.05 -7.32
N PRO A 50 -16.80 -5.14 -7.35
CA PRO A 50 -16.10 -5.92 -8.36
C PRO A 50 -16.54 -7.39 -8.29
N ASP A 51 -16.72 -8.02 -9.44
CA ASP A 51 -17.13 -9.42 -9.59
C ASP A 51 -16.02 -10.30 -10.20
N CYS A 52 -14.82 -9.77 -10.27
CA CYS A 52 -13.64 -10.46 -10.81
C CYS A 52 -12.51 -10.54 -9.77
N ASP A 53 -11.77 -11.64 -9.84
CA ASP A 53 -10.48 -11.76 -9.15
C ASP A 53 -9.37 -11.16 -10.03
N SER A 54 -8.71 -10.11 -9.55
CA SER A 54 -7.59 -9.49 -10.26
C SER A 54 -6.23 -10.16 -9.99
N ALA A 55 -6.14 -11.05 -9.01
CA ALA A 55 -4.87 -11.68 -8.62
C ALA A 55 -4.13 -12.38 -9.77
N PRO A 56 -4.80 -13.09 -10.70
CA PRO A 56 -4.14 -13.70 -11.86
C PRO A 56 -3.58 -12.68 -12.86
N LEU A 57 -4.03 -11.42 -12.81
CA LEU A 57 -3.58 -10.36 -13.72
C LEU A 57 -2.37 -9.59 -13.18
N LEU A 58 -2.14 -9.62 -11.87
CA LEU A 58 -1.05 -8.87 -11.24
C LEU A 58 0.33 -9.19 -11.82
N PRO A 59 0.70 -10.46 -12.12
CA PRO A 59 2.01 -10.78 -12.72
C PRO A 59 2.21 -10.23 -14.14
N GLN A 60 1.14 -9.76 -14.80
CA GLN A 60 1.25 -9.15 -16.13
C GLN A 60 1.76 -7.70 -16.07
N VAL A 61 1.66 -7.04 -14.91
CA VAL A 61 2.05 -5.63 -14.72
C VAL A 61 3.09 -5.43 -13.62
N HIS A 62 3.27 -6.43 -12.75
CA HIS A 62 4.21 -6.36 -11.63
C HIS A 62 5.21 -7.51 -11.67
N ALA A 63 6.47 -7.22 -11.35
CA ALA A 63 7.50 -8.24 -11.22
C ALA A 63 7.12 -9.27 -10.12
N PRO A 64 7.32 -10.58 -10.33
CA PRO A 64 7.00 -11.61 -9.33
C PRO A 64 7.61 -11.33 -7.96
N ARG A 65 8.90 -10.93 -7.91
CA ARG A 65 9.60 -10.59 -6.66
C ARG A 65 8.90 -9.47 -5.86
N TYR A 66 8.30 -8.48 -6.54
CA TYR A 66 7.52 -7.43 -5.89
C TYR A 66 6.23 -7.98 -5.27
N LEU A 67 5.53 -8.84 -6.00
CA LEU A 67 4.31 -9.48 -5.49
C LEU A 67 4.61 -10.39 -4.30
N ASP A 68 5.73 -11.11 -4.33
CA ASP A 68 6.17 -11.95 -3.21
C ASP A 68 6.55 -11.11 -1.99
N PHE A 69 7.24 -9.98 -2.21
CA PHE A 69 7.51 -9.01 -1.14
C PHE A 69 6.21 -8.52 -0.50
N LEU A 70 5.23 -8.05 -1.28
CA LEU A 70 3.95 -7.57 -0.76
C LEU A 70 3.20 -8.62 0.06
N ARG A 71 3.24 -9.89 -0.36
CA ARG A 71 2.58 -10.99 0.39
C ARG A 71 3.23 -11.28 1.73
N THR A 72 4.53 -11.01 1.87
CA THR A 72 5.34 -11.44 3.00
C THR A 72 5.88 -10.31 3.86
N VAL A 73 5.78 -9.06 3.41
CA VAL A 73 6.39 -7.90 4.08
C VAL A 73 5.96 -7.76 5.54
N TRP A 74 4.69 -7.98 5.85
CA TRP A 74 4.19 -7.86 7.22
C TRP A 74 4.76 -8.94 8.14
N GLN A 75 4.80 -10.20 7.69
CA GLN A 75 5.41 -11.27 8.47
C GLN A 75 6.90 -11.07 8.67
N GLN A 76 7.61 -10.58 7.65
CA GLN A 76 9.02 -10.23 7.77
C GLN A 76 9.25 -9.08 8.77
N TRP A 77 8.38 -8.07 8.77
CA TRP A 77 8.43 -6.97 9.72
C TRP A 77 8.24 -7.45 11.16
N LEU A 78 7.26 -8.30 11.41
CA LEU A 78 7.02 -8.89 12.72
C LEU A 78 8.15 -9.81 13.19
N ALA A 79 8.81 -10.50 12.25
CA ALA A 79 9.92 -11.40 12.57
C ALA A 79 11.19 -10.66 13.03
N LEU A 80 11.34 -9.37 12.72
CA LEU A 80 12.47 -8.55 13.20
C LEU A 80 12.36 -8.23 14.68
N ASP A 81 11.16 -7.89 15.14
CA ASP A 81 10.88 -7.55 16.55
C ASP A 81 9.37 -7.65 16.81
N ALA A 82 8.99 -8.27 17.92
CA ALA A 82 7.58 -8.41 18.31
C ALA A 82 6.88 -7.06 18.56
N GLY A 83 7.62 -6.03 18.98
CA GLY A 83 7.11 -4.66 19.16
C GLY A 83 6.68 -3.99 17.86
N ASN A 84 7.12 -4.51 16.73
CA ASN A 84 6.78 -4.01 15.40
C ASN A 84 5.27 -4.18 15.08
N ALA A 85 4.54 -5.02 15.81
CA ALA A 85 3.10 -5.15 15.64
C ALA A 85 2.31 -3.86 15.90
N GLN A 86 2.91 -2.92 16.63
CA GLN A 86 2.31 -1.61 16.95
C GLN A 86 2.84 -0.47 16.06
N GLN A 87 3.61 -0.80 15.03
CA GLN A 87 4.29 0.18 14.19
C GLN A 87 4.09 -0.13 12.71
N GLN A 88 4.14 0.90 11.88
CA GLN A 88 4.19 0.76 10.43
C GLN A 88 5.65 0.66 9.96
N PRO A 89 5.95 -0.22 8.99
CA PRO A 89 7.27 -0.30 8.38
C PRO A 89 7.48 0.85 7.39
N PHE A 90 8.12 1.91 7.83
CA PHE A 90 8.52 3.01 6.96
C PHE A 90 9.91 2.77 6.35
N PRO A 91 10.10 2.98 5.04
CA PRO A 91 11.43 2.95 4.45
C PRO A 91 12.26 4.14 4.95
N SER A 92 13.54 3.92 5.18
CA SER A 92 14.51 4.96 5.57
C SER A 92 15.60 5.19 4.53
N VAL A 93 15.68 4.32 3.51
CA VAL A 93 16.65 4.38 2.42
C VAL A 93 15.98 3.94 1.13
N TRP A 94 16.39 4.54 0.00
CA TRP A 94 15.93 4.17 -1.34
C TRP A 94 17.11 3.93 -2.27
N PRO A 95 17.01 2.98 -3.19
CA PRO A 95 18.04 2.80 -4.20
C PRO A 95 18.04 3.99 -5.17
N VAL A 96 19.22 4.32 -5.67
CA VAL A 96 19.35 5.22 -6.82
C VAL A 96 18.87 4.45 -8.05
N ARG A 97 17.68 4.74 -8.53
CA ARG A 97 16.97 3.97 -9.57
C ARG A 97 17.67 3.92 -10.93
N THR A 98 18.60 4.85 -11.17
CA THR A 98 19.42 4.88 -12.39
C THR A 98 20.64 3.97 -12.33
N LEU A 99 20.97 3.39 -11.16
CA LEU A 99 22.11 2.47 -11.02
C LEU A 99 21.66 1.02 -11.24
N ARG A 100 21.47 0.28 -10.16
CA ARG A 100 21.07 -1.12 -10.24
C ARG A 100 19.77 -1.34 -9.46
N SER A 101 18.80 -1.97 -10.13
CA SER A 101 17.54 -2.40 -9.52
C SER A 101 17.27 -3.90 -9.73
N ASP A 102 18.21 -4.60 -10.33
CA ASP A 102 18.13 -6.02 -10.66
C ASP A 102 18.51 -6.92 -9.47
N VAL A 103 19.26 -6.39 -8.50
CA VAL A 103 19.66 -7.10 -7.29
C VAL A 103 18.74 -6.73 -6.14
N GLU A 104 18.17 -7.75 -5.51
CA GLU A 104 17.41 -7.60 -4.29
C GLU A 104 18.32 -7.70 -3.07
N PRO A 105 18.32 -6.71 -2.15
CA PRO A 105 19.12 -6.76 -0.95
C PRO A 105 18.57 -7.77 0.06
N ASP A 106 19.45 -8.42 0.82
CA ASP A 106 19.05 -9.34 1.90
C ASP A 106 18.42 -8.59 3.10
N ASN A 107 18.85 -7.36 3.33
CA ASN A 107 18.36 -6.55 4.45
C ASN A 107 16.91 -6.10 4.22
N PHE A 108 16.04 -6.34 5.20
CA PHE A 108 14.61 -6.01 5.12
C PHE A 108 14.37 -4.51 4.87
N ILE A 109 15.05 -3.61 5.57
CA ILE A 109 14.85 -2.15 5.42
C ILE A 109 15.27 -1.68 4.02
N ALA A 110 16.33 -2.26 3.47
CA ALA A 110 16.76 -1.96 2.10
C ALA A 110 15.75 -2.50 1.07
N ARG A 111 15.15 -3.68 1.29
CA ARG A 111 14.06 -4.19 0.45
C ARG A 111 12.81 -3.32 0.56
N LEU A 112 12.46 -2.87 1.75
CA LEU A 112 11.34 -1.96 1.95
C LEU A 112 11.51 -0.69 1.08
N GLY A 113 12.70 -0.07 1.10
CA GLY A 113 13.00 1.07 0.25
C GLY A 113 13.07 0.75 -1.24
N LEU A 114 13.51 -0.48 -1.62
CA LEU A 114 13.52 -0.91 -3.02
C LEU A 114 12.11 -0.92 -3.62
N TYR A 115 11.14 -1.35 -2.84
CA TYR A 115 9.75 -1.56 -3.28
C TYR A 115 8.80 -0.41 -2.91
N SER A 116 9.27 0.61 -2.20
CA SER A 116 8.52 1.81 -1.88
C SER A 116 8.94 2.98 -2.77
N MET A 117 8.03 3.92 -2.99
CA MET A 117 8.33 5.13 -3.76
C MET A 117 8.56 6.34 -2.85
N ASP A 118 7.93 6.36 -1.68
CA ASP A 118 7.98 7.42 -0.68
C ASP A 118 7.70 6.88 0.73
N ASN A 119 7.41 7.77 1.66
CA ASN A 119 7.10 7.47 3.07
C ASN A 119 5.60 7.56 3.40
N GLY A 120 4.76 7.69 2.42
CA GLY A 120 3.32 7.83 2.61
C GLY A 120 2.48 6.69 2.07
#